data_f3e4eddfa25b4859fb98e1e2fdb7b481
#
_entry.id   f3e4eddfa25b4859fb98e1e2fdb7b481
#
_cell.length_a   1.000
_cell.length_b   1.000
_cell.length_c   1.000
_cell.angle_alpha   90.00
_cell.angle_beta   90.00
_cell.angle_gamma   90.00
#
_symmetry.space_group_name_H-M   'P 1'
#
loop_
_entity.id
_entity.type
_entity.pdbx_description
1 polymer ?
#
loop_
_entity_poly.entity_id
_entity_poly.type
_entity_poly.pdbx_seq_one_letter_code
_entity_poly.pdbx_strand_id
1 'polypeptide(L)'
;TTADYKYNNQGFEVLGLYEFNFKNRIELGFSLFTEEYAYLSGATNPTVPQALKVDKHLFKFIYKFDDIEYFYQYLSGFRSSLNFQYVGSSDTMLPEFIIGFNDFAYFHRLGDKGNWASRLRLGLASNVNTPFAPFTVDNNLNIRGVGNTIDRGTGAIVFNTEYRHTLIDKNWFILQGNIFMDGGSWRNPGGGFGDFADGRNIRIYPGVGLRFMHKKIFNAIFRIDYGYGITKDASRGLVFGIGQYF
;
A
#
# COMPACT_ATOMS: atom_id res chain seq x y z
N THR A 1 23.13 -10.16 -8.45
CA THR A 1 22.31 -11.38 -8.26
C THR A 1 21.63 -11.33 -6.91
N THR A 2 20.30 -11.40 -6.90
CA THR A 2 19.47 -11.47 -5.70
C THR A 2 19.48 -12.89 -5.13
N ALA A 3 19.35 -13.04 -3.81
CA ALA A 3 19.16 -14.34 -3.18
C ALA A 3 17.67 -14.72 -3.22
N ASP A 4 17.40 -15.98 -3.54
CA ASP A 4 16.07 -16.56 -3.53
C ASP A 4 15.87 -17.36 -2.25
N TYR A 5 14.73 -17.15 -1.60
CA TYR A 5 14.35 -17.86 -0.37
C TYR A 5 12.98 -18.52 -0.54
N LYS A 6 12.85 -19.73 -0.01
CA LYS A 6 11.55 -20.32 0.27
C LYS A 6 11.03 -19.75 1.59
N TYR A 7 9.83 -19.23 1.56
CA TYR A 7 9.12 -18.71 2.73
C TYR A 7 7.91 -19.58 3.03
N ASN A 8 7.78 -19.99 4.29
CA ASN A 8 6.61 -20.68 4.80
C ASN A 8 6.13 -20.00 6.08
N ASN A 9 4.83 -19.83 6.22
CA ASN A 9 4.20 -19.27 7.40
C ASN A 9 2.99 -20.14 7.77
N GLN A 10 2.99 -20.61 9.02
CA GLN A 10 1.91 -21.44 9.56
C GLN A 10 1.49 -20.89 10.92
N GLY A 11 0.19 -20.66 11.09
CA GLY A 11 -0.29 -20.14 12.36
C GLY A 11 -1.81 -20.02 12.41
N PHE A 12 -2.30 -19.42 13.47
CA PHE A 12 -3.70 -19.06 13.61
C PHE A 12 -3.84 -17.62 14.08
N GLU A 13 -4.94 -17.00 13.72
CA GLU A 13 -5.33 -15.65 14.14
C GLU A 13 -6.74 -15.68 14.73
N VAL A 14 -6.92 -14.99 15.84
CA VAL A 14 -8.23 -14.67 16.39
C VAL A 14 -8.45 -13.17 16.23
N LEU A 15 -9.55 -12.79 15.62
CA LEU A 15 -9.89 -11.39 15.36
C LEU A 15 -11.25 -11.09 16.00
N GLY A 16 -11.27 -10.11 16.88
CA GLY A 16 -12.47 -9.49 17.43
C GLY A 16 -12.77 -8.18 16.72
N LEU A 17 -14.03 -7.96 16.33
CA LEU A 17 -14.49 -6.76 15.66
C LEU A 17 -15.60 -6.12 16.48
N TYR A 18 -15.51 -4.79 16.68
CA TYR A 18 -16.53 -4.00 17.32
C TYR A 18 -16.86 -2.74 16.51
N GLU A 19 -18.11 -2.57 16.18
CA GLU A 19 -18.63 -1.40 15.47
C GLU A 19 -19.34 -0.47 16.43
N PHE A 20 -18.80 0.75 16.61
CA PHE A 20 -19.44 1.80 17.41
C PHE A 20 -20.66 2.37 16.69
N ASN A 21 -20.54 2.49 15.38
CA ASN A 21 -21.57 2.97 14.45
C ASN A 21 -21.14 2.62 13.02
N PHE A 22 -21.97 2.96 12.04
CA PHE A 22 -21.72 2.66 10.62
C PHE A 22 -20.40 3.24 10.05
N LYS A 23 -19.81 4.26 10.71
CA LYS A 23 -18.59 4.92 10.27
C LYS A 23 -17.35 4.48 11.02
N ASN A 24 -17.51 3.95 12.23
CA ASN A 24 -16.39 3.71 13.15
C ASN A 24 -16.37 2.26 13.63
N ARG A 25 -15.23 1.59 13.44
CA ARG A 25 -15.00 0.24 13.95
C ARG A 25 -13.59 0.05 14.47
N ILE A 26 -13.45 -0.85 15.43
CA ILE A 26 -12.17 -1.35 15.96
C ILE A 26 -12.09 -2.84 15.68
N GLU A 27 -10.89 -3.28 15.29
CA GLU A 27 -10.55 -4.68 15.17
C GLU A 27 -9.35 -4.95 16.10
N LEU A 28 -9.46 -5.99 16.94
CA LEU A 28 -8.40 -6.45 17.81
C LEU A 28 -8.02 -7.86 17.41
N GLY A 29 -6.76 -8.10 17.11
CA GLY A 29 -6.27 -9.38 16.65
C GLY A 29 -5.13 -9.90 17.51
N PHE A 30 -5.09 -11.22 17.67
CA PHE A 30 -3.97 -11.94 18.25
C PHE A 30 -3.63 -13.12 17.34
N SER A 31 -2.36 -13.25 16.99
CA SER A 31 -1.87 -14.34 16.14
C SER A 31 -0.67 -15.02 16.78
N LEU A 32 -0.64 -16.34 16.67
CA LEU A 32 0.55 -17.16 16.91
C LEU A 32 0.93 -17.84 15.60
N PHE A 33 2.18 -17.71 15.19
CA PHE A 33 2.62 -18.27 13.91
C PHE A 33 4.10 -18.62 13.93
N THR A 34 4.47 -19.60 13.09
CA THR A 34 5.84 -19.96 12.84
C THR A 34 6.22 -19.50 11.44
N GLU A 35 7.28 -18.71 11.34
CA GLU A 35 7.90 -18.33 10.08
C GLU A 35 9.14 -19.18 9.81
N GLU A 36 9.24 -19.67 8.59
CA GLU A 36 10.39 -20.45 8.13
C GLU A 36 10.90 -19.85 6.81
N TYR A 37 12.19 -19.52 6.82
CA TYR A 37 12.92 -19.07 5.64
C TYR A 37 14.01 -20.11 5.34
N ALA A 38 14.10 -20.57 4.10
CA ALA A 38 15.16 -21.44 3.63
C ALA A 38 15.76 -20.86 2.35
N TYR A 39 17.08 -20.71 2.32
CA TYR A 39 17.81 -20.28 1.13
C TYR A 39 17.70 -21.33 0.04
N LEU A 40 17.42 -20.87 -1.18
CA LEU A 40 17.33 -21.74 -2.37
C LEU A 40 18.51 -21.53 -3.30
N SER A 41 18.81 -20.30 -3.68
CA SER A 41 19.84 -19.99 -4.68
C SER A 41 20.22 -18.50 -4.68
N GLY A 42 21.26 -18.13 -5.43
CA GLY A 42 21.68 -16.74 -5.66
C GLY A 42 22.84 -16.29 -4.78
N ALA A 43 23.01 -14.98 -4.62
CA ALA A 43 24.08 -14.41 -3.81
C ALA A 43 23.76 -14.51 -2.31
N THR A 44 24.65 -15.10 -1.53
CA THR A 44 24.52 -15.14 -0.06
C THR A 44 24.92 -13.80 0.55
N ASN A 45 24.14 -13.32 1.51
CA ASN A 45 24.50 -12.18 2.36
C ASN A 45 24.84 -12.74 3.74
N PRO A 46 26.05 -12.48 4.28
CA PRO A 46 26.45 -12.99 5.60
C PRO A 46 25.56 -12.50 6.75
N THR A 47 24.80 -11.42 6.55
CA THR A 47 23.84 -10.88 7.54
C THR A 47 22.47 -11.55 7.51
N VAL A 48 22.19 -12.37 6.50
CA VAL A 48 20.91 -13.07 6.34
C VAL A 48 21.15 -14.57 6.53
N PRO A 49 20.53 -15.21 7.54
CA PRO A 49 20.73 -16.65 7.78
C PRO A 49 20.25 -17.48 6.60
N GLN A 50 20.95 -18.60 6.33
CA GLN A 50 20.57 -19.54 5.25
C GLN A 50 19.25 -20.28 5.55
N ALA A 51 18.97 -20.48 6.82
CA ALA A 51 17.70 -21.01 7.27
C ALA A 51 17.34 -20.37 8.61
N LEU A 52 16.09 -20.00 8.75
CA LEU A 52 15.53 -19.46 9.97
C LEU A 52 14.16 -20.06 10.19
N LYS A 53 13.93 -20.63 11.37
CA LYS A 53 12.61 -21.04 11.82
C LYS A 53 12.36 -20.43 13.18
N VAL A 54 11.30 -19.61 13.29
CA VAL A 54 11.03 -18.83 14.47
C VAL A 54 9.55 -18.77 14.78
N ASP A 55 9.20 -18.95 16.05
CA ASP A 55 7.85 -18.77 16.54
C ASP A 55 7.65 -17.30 16.91
N LYS A 56 6.55 -16.73 16.43
CA LYS A 56 6.18 -15.34 16.61
C LYS A 56 4.78 -15.21 17.17
N HIS A 57 4.57 -14.10 17.86
CA HIS A 57 3.25 -13.66 18.25
C HIS A 57 3.02 -12.21 17.78
N LEU A 58 1.78 -11.93 17.44
CA LEU A 58 1.40 -10.63 16.92
C LEU A 58 0.13 -10.17 17.62
N PHE A 59 0.17 -8.95 18.15
CA PHE A 59 -1.01 -8.20 18.56
C PHE A 59 -1.31 -7.14 17.54
N LYS A 60 -2.57 -7.09 17.08
CA LYS A 60 -3.04 -6.17 16.07
C LYS A 60 -4.16 -5.30 16.63
N PHE A 61 -4.02 -4.00 16.43
CA PHE A 61 -5.06 -3.01 16.69
C PHE A 61 -5.33 -2.26 15.40
N ILE A 62 -6.57 -2.27 14.92
CA ILE A 62 -6.97 -1.53 13.73
C ILE A 62 -8.17 -0.67 14.08
N TYR A 63 -8.06 0.64 13.84
CA TYR A 63 -9.19 1.55 13.87
C TYR A 63 -9.52 2.00 12.46
N LYS A 64 -10.78 1.85 12.06
CA LYS A 64 -11.27 2.27 10.75
C LYS A 64 -12.36 3.31 10.93
N PHE A 65 -12.19 4.40 10.23
CA PHE A 65 -13.20 5.44 10.01
C PHE A 65 -13.53 5.48 8.52
N ASP A 66 -14.81 5.35 8.17
CA ASP A 66 -15.28 5.39 6.78
C ASP A 66 -16.55 6.24 6.69
N ASP A 67 -16.42 7.40 6.10
CA ASP A 67 -17.49 8.35 5.82
C ASP A 67 -17.47 8.71 4.34
N ILE A 68 -17.64 7.68 3.49
CA ILE A 68 -17.66 7.85 2.04
C ILE A 68 -19.06 7.66 1.51
N GLU A 69 -19.51 8.64 0.74
CA GLU A 69 -20.73 8.59 -0.06
C GLU A 69 -20.39 8.15 -1.49
N TYR A 70 -21.11 7.14 -1.98
CA TYR A 70 -20.94 6.55 -3.30
C TYR A 70 -22.07 6.97 -4.23
N PHE A 71 -21.74 7.66 -5.29
CA PHE A 71 -22.67 8.11 -6.34
C PHE A 71 -22.22 7.56 -7.70
N TYR A 72 -22.33 6.26 -7.92
CA TYR A 72 -21.79 5.55 -9.10
C TYR A 72 -20.30 5.86 -9.33
N GLN A 73 -20.00 6.75 -10.29
CA GLN A 73 -18.64 7.15 -10.65
C GLN A 73 -18.05 8.22 -9.72
N TYR A 74 -18.82 8.81 -8.84
CA TYR A 74 -18.37 9.85 -7.93
C TYR A 74 -18.28 9.35 -6.51
N LEU A 75 -17.25 9.79 -5.83
CA LEU A 75 -17.04 9.56 -4.41
C LEU A 75 -16.94 10.89 -3.70
N SER A 76 -17.46 10.99 -2.49
CA SER A 76 -17.31 12.16 -1.62
C SER A 76 -17.12 11.70 -0.19
N GLY A 77 -16.22 12.36 0.54
CA GLY A 77 -15.99 12.04 1.94
C GLY A 77 -14.54 11.65 2.26
N PHE A 78 -14.39 11.07 3.42
CA PHE A 78 -13.07 10.72 3.98
C PHE A 78 -13.09 9.34 4.62
N ARG A 79 -12.01 8.59 4.45
CA ARG A 79 -11.76 7.38 5.22
C ARG A 79 -10.35 7.35 5.76
N SER A 80 -10.18 6.68 6.89
CA SER A 80 -8.89 6.44 7.51
C SER A 80 -8.84 5.03 8.08
N SER A 81 -7.71 4.36 7.90
CA SER A 81 -7.43 3.06 8.52
C SER A 81 -6.10 3.14 9.24
N LEU A 82 -6.16 3.24 10.57
CA LEU A 82 -5.00 3.22 11.45
C LEU A 82 -4.74 1.79 11.89
N ASN A 83 -3.53 1.30 11.68
CA ASN A 83 -3.12 -0.05 12.02
C ASN A 83 -1.85 -0.02 12.88
N PHE A 84 -1.91 -0.64 14.04
CA PHE A 84 -0.76 -0.88 14.92
C PHE A 84 -0.59 -2.38 15.13
N GLN A 85 0.64 -2.85 14.99
CA GLN A 85 1.00 -4.23 15.21
C GLN A 85 2.23 -4.28 16.12
N TYR A 86 2.14 -5.09 17.18
CA TYR A 86 3.29 -5.48 17.98
C TYR A 86 3.67 -6.90 17.60
N VAL A 87 4.89 -7.10 17.19
CA VAL A 87 5.43 -8.40 16.77
C VAL A 87 6.51 -8.81 17.77
N GLY A 88 6.29 -9.91 18.46
CA GLY A 88 7.28 -10.54 19.33
C GLY A 88 7.81 -11.84 18.73
N SER A 89 9.01 -12.23 19.11
CA SER A 89 9.70 -13.41 18.62
C SER A 89 10.26 -14.23 19.76
N SER A 90 10.26 -15.55 19.61
CA SER A 90 10.96 -16.45 20.52
C SER A 90 12.49 -16.46 20.34
N ASP A 91 12.97 -15.94 19.21
CA ASP A 91 14.39 -15.82 18.93
C ASP A 91 14.92 -14.45 19.38
N THR A 92 15.90 -14.47 20.29
CA THR A 92 16.54 -13.25 20.82
C THR A 92 17.35 -12.48 19.79
N MET A 93 17.73 -13.10 18.66
CA MET A 93 18.38 -12.45 17.53
C MET A 93 17.41 -11.64 16.67
N LEU A 94 16.10 -11.88 16.82
CA LEU A 94 15.02 -11.15 16.16
C LEU A 94 14.27 -10.30 17.18
N PRO A 95 14.63 -9.04 17.35
CA PRO A 95 14.04 -8.19 18.37
C PRO A 95 12.55 -7.98 18.13
N GLU A 96 11.83 -7.80 19.22
CA GLU A 96 10.44 -7.31 19.21
C GLU A 96 10.37 -5.94 18.57
N PHE A 97 9.29 -5.68 17.82
CA PHE A 97 9.10 -4.40 17.16
C PHE A 97 7.63 -4.03 16.99
N ILE A 98 7.40 -2.75 16.81
CA ILE A 98 6.08 -2.19 16.51
C ILE A 98 6.07 -1.74 15.04
N ILE A 99 4.97 -2.03 14.36
CA ILE A 99 4.64 -1.48 13.05
C ILE A 99 3.41 -0.61 13.22
N GLY A 100 3.50 0.65 12.80
CA GLY A 100 2.37 1.55 12.68
C GLY A 100 2.20 1.98 11.23
N PHE A 101 0.98 1.93 10.71
CA PHE A 101 0.69 2.53 9.42
C PHE A 101 -0.73 3.09 9.38
N ASN A 102 -0.92 4.12 8.57
CA ASN A 102 -2.20 4.71 8.28
C ASN A 102 -2.40 4.87 6.78
N ASP A 103 -3.63 4.66 6.34
CA ASP A 103 -4.09 4.92 4.97
C ASP A 103 -5.24 5.93 5.07
N PHE A 104 -4.98 7.18 4.65
CA PHE A 104 -5.97 8.24 4.56
C PHE A 104 -6.42 8.38 3.11
N ALA A 105 -7.72 8.42 2.87
CA ALA A 105 -8.26 8.75 1.55
C ALA A 105 -9.33 9.84 1.67
N TYR A 106 -9.26 10.82 0.79
CA TYR A 106 -10.20 11.93 0.68
C TYR A 106 -10.73 12.02 -0.74
N PHE A 107 -12.03 12.21 -0.84
CA PHE A 107 -12.74 12.32 -2.11
C PHE A 107 -13.62 13.57 -2.11
N HIS A 108 -13.61 14.28 -3.21
CA HIS A 108 -14.44 15.47 -3.36
C HIS A 108 -15.01 15.56 -4.77
N ARG A 109 -16.33 15.70 -4.85
CA ARG A 109 -17.02 15.91 -6.13
C ARG A 109 -16.84 17.34 -6.58
N LEU A 110 -16.38 17.54 -7.81
CA LEU A 110 -16.16 18.84 -8.44
C LEU A 110 -17.16 19.03 -9.59
N GLY A 111 -18.22 19.79 -9.31
CA GLY A 111 -19.30 20.02 -10.26
C GLY A 111 -19.99 18.72 -10.68
N ASP A 112 -20.54 18.71 -11.91
CA ASP A 112 -21.36 17.60 -12.41
C ASP A 112 -20.56 16.43 -12.97
N LYS A 113 -19.31 16.68 -13.39
CA LYS A 113 -18.51 15.68 -14.13
C LYS A 113 -17.17 15.36 -13.50
N GLY A 114 -16.75 16.12 -12.48
CA GLY A 114 -15.44 16.02 -11.86
C GLY A 114 -15.47 15.26 -10.53
N ASN A 115 -14.38 14.56 -10.24
CA ASN A 115 -14.13 13.99 -8.93
C ASN A 115 -12.63 14.05 -8.61
N TRP A 116 -12.30 14.67 -7.50
CA TRP A 116 -10.94 14.71 -6.97
C TRP A 116 -10.79 13.60 -5.94
N ALA A 117 -9.70 12.85 -6.03
CA ALA A 117 -9.37 11.80 -5.08
C ALA A 117 -7.91 11.93 -4.64
N SER A 118 -7.65 11.82 -3.35
CA SER A 118 -6.30 11.85 -2.79
C SER A 118 -6.15 10.78 -1.73
N ARG A 119 -4.95 10.17 -1.65
CA ARG A 119 -4.58 9.19 -0.63
C ARG A 119 -3.21 9.51 -0.08
N LEU A 120 -3.09 9.44 1.24
CA LEU A 120 -1.81 9.51 1.95
C LEU A 120 -1.62 8.25 2.78
N ARG A 121 -0.54 7.53 2.53
CA ARG A 121 -0.09 6.39 3.33
C ARG A 121 1.14 6.75 4.12
N LEU A 122 1.11 6.47 5.40
CA LEU A 122 2.24 6.67 6.30
C LEU A 122 2.51 5.35 7.02
N GLY A 123 3.73 4.87 6.97
CA GLY A 123 4.13 3.65 7.64
C GLY A 123 5.49 3.79 8.31
N LEU A 124 5.61 3.23 9.51
CA LEU A 124 6.85 3.22 10.27
C LEU A 124 6.97 1.96 11.11
N ALA A 125 8.14 1.31 11.05
CA ALA A 125 8.53 0.23 11.94
C ALA A 125 9.57 0.70 12.95
N SER A 126 9.48 0.23 14.21
CA SER A 126 10.48 0.54 15.24
C SER A 126 11.80 -0.20 14.99
N ASN A 127 11.76 -1.38 14.38
CA ASN A 127 12.95 -2.12 13.99
C ASN A 127 13.52 -1.57 12.68
N VAL A 128 14.60 -0.82 12.77
CA VAL A 128 15.29 -0.21 11.61
C VAL A 128 16.29 -1.16 10.93
N ASN A 129 16.79 -2.18 11.64
CA ASN A 129 17.86 -3.08 11.18
C ASN A 129 17.34 -4.42 10.65
N THR A 130 16.17 -4.45 10.06
CA THR A 130 15.60 -5.68 9.50
C THR A 130 15.94 -5.84 8.02
N PRO A 131 16.44 -7.04 7.59
CA PRO A 131 16.63 -7.32 6.17
C PRO A 131 15.30 -7.45 5.39
N PHE A 132 14.20 -7.72 6.09
CA PHE A 132 12.87 -7.88 5.52
C PHE A 132 11.99 -6.67 5.89
N ALA A 133 12.30 -5.53 5.26
CA ALA A 133 11.58 -4.30 5.51
C ALA A 133 10.08 -4.44 5.19
N PRO A 134 9.18 -4.03 6.10
CA PRO A 134 7.76 -4.32 6.00
C PRO A 134 7.02 -3.47 4.95
N PHE A 135 7.56 -2.33 4.57
CA PHE A 135 6.91 -1.42 3.63
C PHE A 135 7.50 -1.53 2.24
N THR A 136 6.64 -1.63 1.24
CA THR A 136 7.02 -1.64 -0.18
C THR A 136 6.47 -0.40 -0.87
N VAL A 137 7.29 0.16 -1.75
CA VAL A 137 6.90 1.22 -2.69
C VAL A 137 6.89 0.59 -4.08
N ASP A 138 5.74 0.11 -4.51
CA ASP A 138 5.57 -0.72 -5.69
C ASP A 138 4.45 -0.23 -6.62
N ASN A 139 4.21 -0.95 -7.70
CA ASN A 139 3.22 -0.62 -8.72
C ASN A 139 1.78 -1.04 -8.34
N ASN A 140 1.63 -2.04 -7.46
CA ASN A 140 0.31 -2.64 -7.26
C ASN A 140 -0.65 -1.74 -6.48
N LEU A 141 -0.18 -1.16 -5.37
CA LEU A 141 -1.02 -0.40 -4.47
C LEU A 141 -0.46 0.99 -4.13
N ASN A 142 0.74 1.34 -4.58
CA ASN A 142 1.43 2.53 -4.15
C ASN A 142 1.68 3.55 -5.25
N ILE A 143 2.44 3.22 -6.30
CA ILE A 143 2.86 4.16 -7.35
C ILE A 143 2.63 3.55 -8.73
N ARG A 144 1.81 4.20 -9.55
CA ARG A 144 1.53 3.75 -10.92
C ARG A 144 2.70 4.07 -11.86
N GLY A 145 3.11 3.09 -12.65
CA GLY A 145 4.18 3.26 -13.65
C GLY A 145 5.58 2.91 -13.17
N VAL A 146 5.77 2.58 -11.88
CA VAL A 146 7.07 2.17 -11.35
C VAL A 146 7.55 0.81 -11.90
N GLY A 147 6.69 0.09 -12.60
CA GLY A 147 7.00 -1.20 -13.22
C GLY A 147 7.25 -2.30 -12.20
N ASN A 148 8.22 -3.15 -12.47
CA ASN A 148 8.58 -4.26 -11.59
C ASN A 148 9.59 -3.87 -10.49
N THR A 149 9.94 -2.59 -10.38
CA THR A 149 10.82 -2.12 -9.31
C THR A 149 10.06 -2.16 -7.98
N ILE A 150 10.63 -2.82 -6.99
CA ILE A 150 10.10 -2.90 -5.64
C ILE A 150 11.16 -2.31 -4.71
N ASP A 151 10.92 -1.07 -4.29
CA ASP A 151 11.71 -0.44 -3.23
C ASP A 151 11.11 -0.84 -1.88
N ARG A 152 11.95 -1.21 -0.91
CA ARG A 152 11.52 -1.63 0.42
C ARG A 152 12.16 -0.79 1.49
N GLY A 153 11.36 -0.49 2.53
CA GLY A 153 11.82 0.32 3.64
C GLY A 153 11.24 -0.10 4.99
N THR A 154 11.90 0.37 6.05
CA THR A 154 11.42 0.30 7.43
C THR A 154 10.46 1.44 7.77
N GLY A 155 10.27 2.35 6.87
CA GLY A 155 9.23 3.37 6.84
C GLY A 155 8.91 3.73 5.40
N ALA A 156 7.69 4.17 5.14
CA ALA A 156 7.24 4.64 3.83
C ALA A 156 6.25 5.79 3.96
N ILE A 157 6.34 6.72 3.03
CA ILE A 157 5.36 7.79 2.81
C ILE A 157 4.95 7.67 1.36
N VAL A 158 3.65 7.51 1.09
CA VAL A 158 3.11 7.47 -0.27
C VAL A 158 1.95 8.44 -0.38
N PHE A 159 2.01 9.30 -1.36
CA PHE A 159 0.95 10.25 -1.69
C PHE A 159 0.48 10.00 -3.12
N ASN A 160 -0.83 9.85 -3.29
CA ASN A 160 -1.50 9.74 -4.57
C ASN A 160 -2.56 10.81 -4.67
N THR A 161 -2.64 11.47 -5.80
CA THR A 161 -3.72 12.40 -6.08
C THR A 161 -4.13 12.29 -7.53
N GLU A 162 -5.43 12.39 -7.80
CA GLU A 162 -5.96 12.31 -9.14
C GLU A 162 -7.25 13.11 -9.31
N TYR A 163 -7.40 13.68 -10.47
CA TYR A 163 -8.64 14.25 -10.95
C TYR A 163 -9.25 13.34 -12.01
N ARG A 164 -10.50 12.94 -11.78
CA ARG A 164 -11.31 12.10 -12.68
C ARG A 164 -12.37 12.96 -13.34
N HIS A 165 -12.50 12.87 -14.66
CA HIS A 165 -13.51 13.58 -15.42
C HIS A 165 -14.37 12.62 -16.22
N THR A 166 -15.69 12.72 -16.07
CA THR A 166 -16.65 11.95 -16.87
C THR A 166 -16.71 12.48 -18.29
N LEU A 167 -16.17 11.72 -19.24
CA LEU A 167 -16.15 12.03 -20.67
C LEU A 167 -17.46 11.62 -21.35
N ILE A 168 -17.90 10.40 -21.06
CA ILE A 168 -19.11 9.81 -21.66
C ILE A 168 -19.95 9.18 -20.54
N ASP A 169 -21.23 9.49 -20.53
CA ASP A 169 -22.22 8.84 -19.66
C ASP A 169 -23.38 8.34 -20.52
N LYS A 170 -23.54 7.03 -20.61
CA LYS A 170 -24.60 6.33 -21.34
C LYS A 170 -25.38 5.41 -20.40
N ASN A 171 -26.51 4.90 -20.86
CA ASN A 171 -27.39 4.06 -20.04
C ASN A 171 -26.71 2.79 -19.49
N TRP A 172 -25.71 2.25 -20.18
CA TRP A 172 -25.07 1.01 -19.81
C TRP A 172 -23.60 1.15 -19.39
N PHE A 173 -22.94 2.28 -19.72
CA PHE A 173 -21.53 2.50 -19.34
C PHE A 173 -21.20 3.97 -19.10
N ILE A 174 -20.12 4.17 -18.37
CA ILE A 174 -19.46 5.44 -18.14
C ILE A 174 -18.01 5.31 -18.57
N LEU A 175 -17.50 6.32 -19.28
CA LEU A 175 -16.09 6.48 -19.56
C LEU A 175 -15.58 7.72 -18.85
N GLN A 176 -14.56 7.55 -17.99
CA GLN A 176 -13.85 8.66 -17.34
C GLN A 176 -12.40 8.72 -17.82
N GLY A 177 -11.90 9.94 -18.04
CA GLY A 177 -10.46 10.21 -18.09
C GLY A 177 -9.96 10.63 -16.74
N ASN A 178 -8.70 10.36 -16.43
CA ASN A 178 -8.05 10.87 -15.23
C ASN A 178 -6.63 11.36 -15.52
N ILE A 179 -6.23 12.38 -14.77
CA ILE A 179 -4.86 12.82 -14.62
C ILE A 179 -4.46 12.59 -13.17
N PHE A 180 -3.24 12.16 -12.95
CA PHE A 180 -2.78 11.84 -11.60
C PHE A 180 -1.33 12.20 -11.35
N MET A 181 -0.96 12.27 -10.08
CA MET A 181 0.40 12.31 -9.61
C MET A 181 0.53 11.36 -8.41
N ASP A 182 1.41 10.38 -8.55
CA ASP A 182 1.79 9.46 -7.49
C ASP A 182 3.19 9.79 -7.02
N GLY A 183 3.42 9.79 -5.71
CA GLY A 183 4.73 10.00 -5.13
C GLY A 183 4.96 9.09 -3.93
N GLY A 184 6.20 8.70 -3.72
CA GLY A 184 6.57 7.90 -2.56
C GLY A 184 8.01 8.11 -2.14
N SER A 185 8.26 7.87 -0.86
CA SER A 185 9.58 7.88 -0.27
C SER A 185 9.67 6.83 0.83
N TRP A 186 10.88 6.31 1.09
CA TRP A 186 11.07 5.27 2.10
C TRP A 186 12.35 5.49 2.90
N ARG A 187 12.35 4.92 4.11
CA ARG A 187 13.53 4.81 4.98
C ARG A 187 14.19 3.45 4.75
N ASN A 188 15.45 3.45 4.35
CA ASN A 188 16.20 2.22 4.12
C ASN A 188 16.38 1.41 5.42
N PRO A 189 16.55 0.08 5.34
CA PRO A 189 17.02 -0.70 6.47
C PRO A 189 18.35 -0.14 6.99
N GLY A 190 18.43 0.09 8.31
CA GLY A 190 19.59 0.75 8.96
C GLY A 190 19.64 2.27 8.79
N GLY A 191 18.72 2.85 8.06
CA GLY A 191 18.68 4.29 7.81
C GLY A 191 17.93 5.11 8.86
N GLY A 192 17.89 6.42 8.66
CA GLY A 192 17.27 7.40 9.53
C GLY A 192 16.12 8.16 8.84
N PHE A 193 15.53 9.13 9.56
CA PHE A 193 14.47 9.97 9.01
C PHE A 193 14.93 10.83 7.82
N GLY A 194 16.25 11.13 7.72
CA GLY A 194 16.82 11.85 6.59
C GLY A 194 16.63 11.13 5.24
N ASP A 195 16.46 9.80 5.26
CA ASP A 195 16.25 9.00 4.05
C ASP A 195 14.98 9.42 3.29
N PHE A 196 13.95 9.86 3.99
CA PHE A 196 12.71 10.34 3.35
C PHE A 196 12.92 11.58 2.48
N ALA A 197 13.97 12.35 2.73
CA ALA A 197 14.34 13.52 1.94
C ALA A 197 15.48 13.25 0.95
N ASP A 198 16.07 12.04 0.94
CA ASP A 198 17.11 11.67 -0.02
C ASP A 198 16.47 11.44 -1.41
N GLY A 199 16.97 12.17 -2.41
CA GLY A 199 16.49 12.06 -3.79
C GLY A 199 16.59 10.65 -4.39
N ARG A 200 17.43 9.77 -3.85
CA ARG A 200 17.53 8.36 -4.25
C ARG A 200 16.32 7.54 -3.79
N ASN A 201 15.72 7.95 -2.67
CA ASN A 201 14.57 7.27 -2.06
C ASN A 201 13.24 7.93 -2.42
N ILE A 202 13.23 8.85 -3.36
CA ILE A 202 12.02 9.54 -3.81
C ILE A 202 11.62 9.06 -5.20
N ARG A 203 10.34 8.76 -5.36
CA ARG A 203 9.70 8.44 -6.64
C ARG A 203 8.53 9.39 -6.89
N ILE A 204 8.47 9.98 -8.09
CA ILE A 204 7.37 10.88 -8.51
C ILE A 204 6.97 10.48 -9.92
N TYR A 205 5.67 10.21 -10.09
CA TYR A 205 5.06 9.69 -11.31
C TYR A 205 3.78 10.46 -11.66
N PRO A 206 3.85 11.55 -12.42
CA PRO A 206 2.68 12.06 -13.12
C PRO A 206 2.17 11.06 -14.15
N GLY A 207 0.88 11.11 -14.44
CA GLY A 207 0.30 10.19 -15.42
C GLY A 207 -1.12 10.54 -15.83
N VAL A 208 -1.61 9.74 -16.76
CA VAL A 208 -2.97 9.83 -17.30
C VAL A 208 -3.58 8.45 -17.38
N GLY A 209 -4.90 8.38 -17.39
CA GLY A 209 -5.57 7.10 -17.54
C GLY A 209 -7.00 7.21 -18.01
N LEU A 210 -7.59 6.04 -18.24
CA LEU A 210 -8.98 5.87 -18.61
C LEU A 210 -9.63 4.83 -17.69
N ARG A 211 -10.89 5.04 -17.38
CA ARG A 211 -11.74 4.13 -16.60
C ARG A 211 -13.03 3.88 -17.34
N PHE A 212 -13.33 2.63 -17.55
CA PHE A 212 -14.59 2.15 -18.08
C PHE A 212 -15.38 1.49 -16.97
N MET A 213 -16.62 1.97 -16.74
CA MET A 213 -17.53 1.44 -15.74
C MET A 213 -18.76 0.88 -16.41
N HIS A 214 -19.13 -0.36 -16.11
CA HIS A 214 -20.35 -0.96 -16.60
C HIS A 214 -21.49 -0.76 -15.59
N LYS A 215 -22.53 0.02 -15.94
CA LYS A 215 -23.61 0.40 -15.00
C LYS A 215 -24.49 -0.76 -14.52
N LYS A 216 -24.56 -1.84 -15.27
CA LYS A 216 -25.41 -3.01 -14.96
C LYS A 216 -24.68 -4.10 -14.16
N ILE A 217 -23.40 -3.93 -13.91
CA ILE A 217 -22.59 -4.89 -13.15
C ILE A 217 -21.98 -4.13 -11.98
N PHE A 218 -22.23 -4.63 -10.77
CA PHE A 218 -21.71 -4.00 -9.55
C PHE A 218 -20.18 -4.00 -9.53
N ASN A 219 -19.60 -2.85 -9.26
CA ASN A 219 -18.13 -2.62 -9.19
C ASN A 219 -17.32 -3.04 -10.42
N ALA A 220 -17.95 -3.19 -11.59
CA ALA A 220 -17.23 -3.47 -12.83
C ALA A 220 -16.58 -2.20 -13.39
N ILE A 221 -15.41 -1.88 -12.85
CA ILE A 221 -14.57 -0.76 -13.27
C ILE A 221 -13.29 -1.34 -13.84
N PHE A 222 -13.03 -1.08 -15.12
CA PHE A 222 -11.76 -1.41 -15.77
C PHE A 222 -10.96 -0.13 -15.93
N ARG A 223 -9.69 -0.16 -15.58
CA ARG A 223 -8.80 1.00 -15.69
C ARG A 223 -7.52 0.68 -16.42
N ILE A 224 -7.04 1.66 -17.16
CA ILE A 224 -5.73 1.67 -17.81
C ILE A 224 -5.09 3.00 -17.44
N ASP A 225 -3.98 2.96 -16.74
CA ASP A 225 -3.22 4.13 -16.31
C ASP A 225 -1.81 4.06 -16.92
N TYR A 226 -1.27 5.19 -17.37
CA TYR A 226 0.11 5.32 -17.80
C TYR A 226 0.82 6.32 -16.89
N GLY A 227 1.83 5.84 -16.17
CA GLY A 227 2.69 6.66 -15.30
C GLY A 227 4.06 6.87 -15.91
N TYR A 228 4.56 8.11 -15.83
CA TYR A 228 5.87 8.51 -16.30
C TYR A 228 6.70 9.04 -15.13
N GLY A 229 7.76 8.33 -14.76
CA GLY A 229 8.63 8.74 -13.68
C GLY A 229 9.51 9.92 -14.07
N ILE A 230 9.55 10.94 -13.21
CA ILE A 230 10.35 12.16 -13.42
C ILE A 230 11.55 12.28 -12.47
N THR A 231 11.70 11.35 -11.52
CA THR A 231 12.86 11.28 -10.63
C THR A 231 14.01 10.51 -11.27
N LYS A 232 15.21 10.61 -10.68
CA LYS A 232 16.40 9.93 -11.19
C LYS A 232 16.15 8.40 -11.29
N ASP A 233 16.60 7.81 -12.40
CA ASP A 233 16.47 6.37 -12.70
C ASP A 233 15.03 5.83 -12.67
N ALA A 234 14.05 6.73 -12.82
CA ALA A 234 12.65 6.35 -12.81
C ALA A 234 12.23 5.67 -14.12
N SER A 235 11.41 4.65 -13.99
CA SER A 235 10.77 3.92 -15.06
C SER A 235 9.53 4.65 -15.61
N ARG A 236 8.84 4.01 -16.52
CA ARG A 236 7.51 4.39 -17.01
C ARG A 236 6.75 3.11 -17.36
N GLY A 237 5.45 3.13 -17.25
CA GLY A 237 4.69 1.92 -17.54
C GLY A 237 3.19 2.09 -17.55
N LEU A 238 2.54 1.13 -18.22
CA LEU A 238 1.10 0.94 -18.19
C LEU A 238 0.71 0.06 -17.01
N VAL A 239 -0.40 0.43 -16.37
CA VAL A 239 -1.00 -0.33 -15.28
C VAL A 239 -2.45 -0.63 -15.66
N PHE A 240 -2.79 -1.91 -15.68
CA PHE A 240 -4.14 -2.39 -15.87
C PHE A 240 -4.72 -2.78 -14.51
N GLY A 241 -6.00 -2.52 -14.29
CA GLY A 241 -6.63 -2.88 -13.04
C GLY A 241 -8.15 -3.00 -13.14
N ILE A 242 -8.71 -3.72 -12.17
CA ILE A 242 -10.14 -3.82 -11.92
C ILE A 242 -10.43 -3.10 -10.61
N GLY A 243 -11.48 -2.29 -10.58
CA GLY A 243 -11.80 -1.44 -9.44
C GLY A 243 -11.13 -0.06 -9.47
N GLN A 244 -11.43 0.76 -8.46
CA GLN A 244 -10.74 2.03 -8.23
C GLN A 244 -9.29 1.76 -7.76
N TYR A 245 -8.38 2.71 -7.97
CA TYR A 245 -7.00 2.55 -7.50
C TYR A 245 -6.90 2.71 -5.97
N PHE A 246 -7.70 3.59 -5.41
CA PHE A 246 -7.89 3.81 -3.98
C PHE A 246 -9.25 4.43 -3.69
#